data_5ba3ef8fa6454c568a77b084ebe6f8a3
#
_entry.id   5ba3ef8fa6454c568a77b084ebe6f8a3
#
_cell.length_a   1.000
_cell.length_b   1.000
_cell.length_c   1.000
_cell.angle_alpha   90.00
_cell.angle_beta   90.00
_cell.angle_gamma   90.00
#
_symmetry.space_group_name_H-M   'P 1'
#
loop_
_entity.id
_entity.type
_entity.pdbx_description
1 polymer ?
#
loop_
_entity_poly.entity_id
_entity_poly.type
_entity_poly.pdbx_seq_one_letter_code
_entity_poly.pdbx_strand_id
1 'polypeptide(L)'
;PCGEMAIDRKPISKKEFGVPLNHKCVLIVQGSLGSGIINKKMEEYLRSIKEENYDVIYVTGKSYFDAFPKDFSKNVHIVPYIDNMSALIKDIDILVTRAGASVISEIMALGKPSILIPSPYVANNHQYYNAKSLSDANAGIMIEEKDLTKDKLKEEINKLLTNEKLYKEISTNVKKMSIDNSSTLIYEKIKELIKE
;
A
#
# COMPACT_ATOMS: atom_id res chain seq x y z
N PRO A 1 -6.73 1.91 -16.19
CA PRO A 1 -8.10 1.82 -15.67
C PRO A 1 -8.19 1.68 -14.15
N CYS A 2 -7.26 0.92 -13.48
CA CYS A 2 -7.35 0.73 -12.01
C CYS A 2 -7.28 2.04 -11.24
N GLY A 3 -6.44 2.98 -11.66
CA GLY A 3 -6.34 4.30 -11.03
C GLY A 3 -7.63 5.10 -11.14
N GLU A 4 -8.24 5.17 -12.31
CA GLU A 4 -9.53 5.87 -12.52
C GLU A 4 -10.62 5.25 -11.63
N MET A 5 -10.74 3.92 -11.63
CA MET A 5 -11.68 3.22 -10.77
C MET A 5 -11.44 3.52 -9.28
N ALA A 6 -10.19 3.72 -8.87
CA ALA A 6 -9.87 4.08 -7.49
C ALA A 6 -10.36 5.49 -7.13
N ILE A 7 -10.25 6.45 -8.07
CA ILE A 7 -10.75 7.83 -7.88
C ILE A 7 -12.27 7.83 -7.68
N ASP A 8 -13.01 7.09 -8.49
CA ASP A 8 -14.47 7.10 -8.50
C ASP A 8 -15.11 6.36 -7.32
N ARG A 9 -14.36 5.47 -6.66
CA ARG A 9 -14.91 4.70 -5.54
C ARG A 9 -15.25 5.58 -4.33
N LYS A 10 -16.42 5.34 -3.74
CA LYS A 10 -16.81 5.94 -2.46
C LYS A 10 -15.82 5.51 -1.36
N PRO A 11 -15.27 6.44 -0.57
CA PRO A 11 -14.36 6.10 0.53
C PRO A 11 -15.00 5.16 1.55
N ILE A 12 -14.21 4.22 2.06
CA ILE A 12 -14.52 3.41 3.25
C ILE A 12 -13.72 3.98 4.41
N SER A 13 -14.36 4.17 5.55
CA SER A 13 -13.68 4.72 6.72
C SER A 13 -12.83 3.68 7.43
N LYS A 14 -11.61 4.07 7.82
CA LYS A 14 -10.73 3.28 8.69
C LYS A 14 -11.39 2.90 10.01
N LYS A 15 -12.43 3.67 10.44
CA LYS A 15 -13.23 3.36 11.63
C LYS A 15 -13.94 2.00 11.53
N GLU A 16 -14.33 1.58 10.34
CA GLU A 16 -14.96 0.27 10.12
C GLU A 16 -14.02 -0.90 10.47
N PHE A 17 -12.71 -0.63 10.53
CA PHE A 17 -11.66 -1.57 10.90
C PHE A 17 -11.15 -1.37 12.33
N GLY A 18 -11.82 -0.55 13.15
CA GLY A 18 -11.48 -0.32 14.55
C GLY A 18 -10.54 0.87 14.80
N VAL A 19 -10.08 1.56 13.76
CA VAL A 19 -9.16 2.70 13.91
C VAL A 19 -9.91 3.98 14.26
N PRO A 20 -9.58 4.70 15.33
CA PRO A 20 -10.20 5.98 15.65
C PRO A 20 -9.95 7.03 14.58
N LEU A 21 -10.94 7.88 14.28
CA LEU A 21 -10.86 8.88 13.21
C LEU A 21 -9.69 9.86 13.38
N ASN A 22 -9.37 10.21 14.62
CA ASN A 22 -8.29 11.14 14.98
C ASN A 22 -6.90 10.49 15.02
N HIS A 23 -6.79 9.16 14.82
CA HIS A 23 -5.50 8.48 14.77
C HIS A 23 -4.98 8.40 13.33
N LYS A 24 -3.67 8.45 13.20
CA LYS A 24 -2.99 8.07 11.95
C LYS A 24 -3.16 6.59 11.70
N CYS A 25 -3.25 6.20 10.42
CA CYS A 25 -3.47 4.81 10.03
C CYS A 25 -2.47 4.35 8.99
N VAL A 26 -1.83 3.23 9.26
CA VAL A 26 -0.96 2.50 8.32
C VAL A 26 -1.69 1.24 7.88
N LEU A 27 -1.96 1.11 6.57
CA LEU A 27 -2.51 -0.11 6.00
C LEU A 27 -1.38 -0.96 5.44
N ILE A 28 -1.27 -2.21 5.87
CA ILE A 28 -0.26 -3.17 5.40
C ILE A 28 -0.94 -4.31 4.65
N VAL A 29 -0.64 -4.45 3.35
CA VAL A 29 -1.20 -5.48 2.48
C VAL A 29 -0.09 -6.11 1.63
N GLN A 30 0.11 -7.40 1.76
CA GLN A 30 1.20 -8.10 1.07
C GLN A 30 0.71 -9.01 -0.07
N GLY A 31 -0.38 -8.59 -0.73
CA GLY A 31 -1.04 -9.31 -1.83
C GLY A 31 -2.24 -10.14 -1.37
N SER A 32 -3.10 -10.50 -2.32
CA SER A 32 -4.40 -11.15 -2.06
C SER A 32 -4.28 -12.56 -1.49
N LEU A 33 -3.21 -13.27 -1.82
CA LEU A 33 -2.96 -14.64 -1.36
C LEU A 33 -2.15 -14.70 -0.05
N GLY A 34 -1.56 -13.57 0.36
CA GLY A 34 -0.61 -13.56 1.48
C GLY A 34 0.73 -14.27 1.12
N SER A 35 1.66 -14.27 2.05
CA SER A 35 2.95 -14.97 1.95
C SER A 35 3.42 -15.37 3.35
N GLY A 36 3.68 -16.65 3.57
CA GLY A 36 4.12 -17.14 4.88
C GLY A 36 5.41 -16.47 5.37
N ILE A 37 6.36 -16.22 4.48
CA ILE A 37 7.63 -15.54 4.82
C ILE A 37 7.37 -14.11 5.25
N ILE A 38 6.56 -13.38 4.48
CA ILE A 38 6.21 -11.99 4.81
C ILE A 38 5.36 -11.92 6.07
N ASN A 39 4.38 -12.80 6.23
CA ASN A 39 3.55 -12.84 7.43
C ASN A 39 4.40 -12.98 8.71
N LYS A 40 5.46 -13.80 8.68
CA LYS A 40 6.38 -13.92 9.81
C LYS A 40 7.14 -12.62 10.10
N LYS A 41 7.69 -11.97 9.07
CA LYS A 41 8.37 -10.66 9.22
C LYS A 41 7.40 -9.58 9.71
N MET A 42 6.16 -9.58 9.21
CA MET A 42 5.12 -8.66 9.67
C MET A 42 4.72 -8.94 11.12
N GLU A 43 4.59 -10.20 11.54
CA GLU A 43 4.33 -10.53 12.92
C GLU A 43 5.39 -9.93 13.87
N GLU A 44 6.67 -10.04 13.52
CA GLU A 44 7.76 -9.43 14.31
C GLU A 44 7.61 -7.91 14.42
N TYR A 45 7.22 -7.24 13.32
CA TYR A 45 6.94 -5.81 13.31
C TYR A 45 5.70 -5.48 14.17
N LEU A 46 4.59 -6.18 13.98
CA LEU A 46 3.34 -5.93 14.71
C LEU A 46 3.51 -6.13 16.23
N ARG A 47 4.28 -7.13 16.66
CA ARG A 47 4.64 -7.33 18.07
C ARG A 47 5.52 -6.22 18.65
N SER A 48 6.21 -5.45 17.80
CA SER A 48 6.99 -4.30 18.24
C SER A 48 6.15 -3.04 18.48
N ILE A 49 4.90 -3.01 17.99
CA ILE A 49 3.95 -1.92 18.21
C ILE A 49 3.39 -2.05 19.63
N LYS A 50 3.57 -1.02 20.43
CA LYS A 50 3.01 -0.95 21.80
C LYS A 50 2.04 0.23 21.88
N GLU A 51 2.47 1.35 22.45
CA GLU A 51 1.68 2.59 22.53
C GLU A 51 2.21 3.60 21.52
N GLU A 52 1.85 3.39 20.25
CA GLU A 52 2.23 4.27 19.15
C GLU A 52 1.13 5.32 18.91
N ASN A 53 1.50 6.43 18.27
CA ASN A 53 0.57 7.49 17.88
C ASN A 53 -0.19 7.17 16.58
N TYR A 54 -0.19 5.92 16.14
CA TYR A 54 -0.86 5.44 14.94
C TYR A 54 -1.37 4.02 15.13
N ASP A 55 -2.34 3.67 14.32
CA ASP A 55 -2.89 2.33 14.24
C ASP A 55 -2.43 1.62 12.96
N VAL A 56 -2.37 0.31 13.00
CA VAL A 56 -2.03 -0.53 11.85
C VAL A 56 -3.19 -1.46 11.54
N ILE A 57 -3.68 -1.40 10.31
CA ILE A 57 -4.55 -2.43 9.73
C ILE A 57 -3.67 -3.39 8.95
N TYR A 58 -3.62 -4.66 9.36
CA TYR A 58 -2.84 -5.69 8.69
C TYR A 58 -3.74 -6.72 8.01
N VAL A 59 -3.58 -6.86 6.68
CA VAL A 59 -4.30 -7.83 5.86
C VAL A 59 -3.44 -9.07 5.67
N THR A 60 -3.84 -10.17 6.33
CA THR A 60 -3.08 -11.44 6.31
C THR A 60 -3.22 -12.23 5.02
N GLY A 61 -4.32 -12.01 4.27
CA GLY A 61 -4.85 -12.94 3.26
C GLY A 61 -5.76 -14.00 3.90
N LYS A 62 -6.80 -14.40 3.18
CA LYS A 62 -7.82 -15.34 3.69
C LYS A 62 -7.22 -16.66 4.20
N SER A 63 -6.22 -17.19 3.47
CA SER A 63 -5.60 -18.50 3.78
C SER A 63 -4.76 -18.50 5.07
N TYR A 64 -4.33 -17.33 5.54
CA TYR A 64 -3.46 -17.23 6.72
C TYR A 64 -4.17 -16.66 7.95
N PHE A 65 -5.37 -16.13 7.79
CA PHE A 65 -6.07 -15.39 8.84
C PHE A 65 -6.32 -16.20 10.10
N ASP A 66 -6.79 -17.44 9.96
CA ASP A 66 -7.14 -18.28 11.11
C ASP A 66 -5.90 -18.67 11.94
N ALA A 67 -4.78 -18.94 11.25
CA ALA A 67 -3.52 -19.34 11.88
C ALA A 67 -2.66 -18.15 12.34
N PHE A 68 -2.99 -16.91 11.92
CA PHE A 68 -2.21 -15.73 12.30
C PHE A 68 -2.54 -15.28 13.73
N PRO A 69 -1.54 -14.96 14.57
CA PRO A 69 -1.78 -14.45 15.93
C PRO A 69 -2.71 -13.25 15.96
N LYS A 70 -3.43 -13.08 17.07
CA LYS A 70 -4.35 -11.95 17.29
C LYS A 70 -4.10 -11.23 18.62
N ASP A 71 -3.12 -11.68 19.37
CA ASP A 71 -2.69 -11.17 20.69
C ASP A 71 -1.72 -9.99 20.55
N PHE A 72 -2.10 -8.96 19.80
CA PHE A 72 -1.32 -7.74 19.59
C PHE A 72 -1.81 -6.59 20.48
N SER A 73 -1.11 -5.47 20.43
CA SER A 73 -1.55 -4.24 21.08
C SER A 73 -2.87 -3.73 20.49
N LYS A 74 -3.60 -2.90 21.23
CA LYS A 74 -4.87 -2.28 20.81
C LYS A 74 -4.79 -1.48 19.50
N ASN A 75 -3.57 -1.06 19.13
CA ASN A 75 -3.30 -0.31 17.89
C ASN A 75 -3.13 -1.19 16.65
N VAL A 76 -3.28 -2.53 16.78
CA VAL A 76 -3.10 -3.47 15.67
C VAL A 76 -4.42 -4.17 15.36
N HIS A 77 -4.91 -3.99 14.15
CA HIS A 77 -6.18 -4.53 13.67
C HIS A 77 -5.90 -5.56 12.57
N ILE A 78 -6.17 -6.83 12.87
CA ILE A 78 -5.92 -7.94 11.94
C ILE A 78 -7.17 -8.26 11.16
N VAL A 79 -7.09 -8.27 9.84
CA VAL A 79 -8.20 -8.57 8.95
C VAL A 79 -7.81 -9.60 7.88
N PRO A 80 -8.74 -10.49 7.45
CA PRO A 80 -8.42 -11.50 6.47
C PRO A 80 -8.28 -10.95 5.05
N TYR A 81 -9.14 -9.99 4.69
CA TYR A 81 -9.25 -9.46 3.34
C TYR A 81 -10.04 -8.15 3.33
N ILE A 82 -9.82 -7.31 2.32
CA ILE A 82 -10.57 -6.07 2.09
C ILE A 82 -11.05 -6.07 0.63
N ASP A 83 -12.36 -6.13 0.41
CA ASP A 83 -12.93 -6.20 -0.93
C ASP A 83 -12.70 -4.94 -1.76
N ASN A 84 -12.81 -3.78 -1.14
CA ASN A 84 -12.63 -2.47 -1.77
C ASN A 84 -11.40 -1.75 -1.24
N MET A 85 -10.21 -2.31 -1.52
CA MET A 85 -8.93 -1.79 -1.05
C MET A 85 -8.74 -0.32 -1.39
N SER A 86 -8.96 0.07 -2.64
CA SER A 86 -8.77 1.45 -3.09
C SER A 86 -9.70 2.46 -2.39
N ALA A 87 -10.88 2.02 -1.95
CA ALA A 87 -11.79 2.84 -1.16
C ALA A 87 -11.23 3.12 0.25
N LEU A 88 -10.60 2.13 0.89
CA LEU A 88 -9.93 2.31 2.19
C LEU A 88 -8.63 3.10 2.05
N ILE A 89 -7.87 2.93 0.95
CA ILE A 89 -6.64 3.70 0.70
C ILE A 89 -6.89 5.21 0.77
N LYS A 90 -8.09 5.69 0.48
CA LYS A 90 -8.43 7.11 0.61
C LYS A 90 -8.37 7.62 2.05
N ASP A 91 -8.74 6.80 3.04
CA ASP A 91 -8.88 7.20 4.47
C ASP A 91 -7.71 6.78 5.37
N ILE A 92 -6.67 6.18 4.81
CA ILE A 92 -5.43 5.87 5.55
C ILE A 92 -4.36 6.93 5.28
N ASP A 93 -3.30 6.93 6.09
CA ASP A 93 -2.16 7.84 5.91
C ASP A 93 -1.04 7.19 5.08
N ILE A 94 -0.63 5.97 5.35
CA ILE A 94 0.46 5.27 4.66
C ILE A 94 -0.01 3.89 4.20
N LEU A 95 0.36 3.51 2.98
CA LEU A 95 0.19 2.17 2.47
C LEU A 95 1.54 1.42 2.43
N VAL A 96 1.60 0.24 3.03
CA VAL A 96 2.73 -0.70 2.90
C VAL A 96 2.25 -1.89 2.08
N THR A 97 2.85 -2.11 0.89
CA THR A 97 2.32 -3.11 -0.04
C THR A 97 3.37 -3.67 -0.99
N ARG A 98 3.01 -4.75 -1.69
CA ARG A 98 3.72 -5.22 -2.88
C ARG A 98 3.61 -4.22 -4.02
N ALA A 99 4.55 -4.26 -4.96
CA ALA A 99 4.60 -3.32 -6.09
C ALA A 99 3.97 -3.89 -7.38
N GLY A 100 2.76 -4.43 -7.27
CA GLY A 100 1.98 -4.88 -8.43
C GLY A 100 1.46 -3.69 -9.25
N ALA A 101 1.30 -3.85 -10.57
CA ALA A 101 0.90 -2.77 -11.48
C ALA A 101 -0.44 -2.12 -11.10
N SER A 102 -1.43 -2.90 -10.67
CA SER A 102 -2.75 -2.39 -10.28
C SER A 102 -2.66 -1.48 -9.05
N VAL A 103 -2.00 -1.94 -7.98
CA VAL A 103 -1.86 -1.13 -6.76
C VAL A 103 -0.97 0.09 -6.97
N ILE A 104 0.04 0.01 -7.82
CA ILE A 104 0.85 1.19 -8.22
C ILE A 104 -0.03 2.24 -8.91
N SER A 105 -0.91 1.82 -9.83
CA SER A 105 -1.86 2.73 -10.49
C SER A 105 -2.82 3.39 -9.49
N GLU A 106 -3.30 2.64 -8.50
CA GLU A 106 -4.17 3.18 -7.43
C GLU A 106 -3.41 4.16 -6.52
N ILE A 107 -2.17 3.83 -6.13
CA ILE A 107 -1.28 4.70 -5.35
C ILE A 107 -1.05 6.02 -6.07
N MET A 108 -0.71 5.98 -7.36
CA MET A 108 -0.50 7.17 -8.19
C MET A 108 -1.78 8.00 -8.28
N ALA A 109 -2.91 7.37 -8.61
CA ALA A 109 -4.19 8.04 -8.78
C ALA A 109 -4.69 8.71 -7.49
N LEU A 110 -4.41 8.13 -6.33
CA LEU A 110 -4.83 8.65 -5.03
C LEU A 110 -3.77 9.56 -4.37
N GLY A 111 -2.58 9.67 -4.94
CA GLY A 111 -1.49 10.45 -4.36
C GLY A 111 -1.04 9.92 -2.99
N LYS A 112 -1.12 8.58 -2.78
CA LYS A 112 -0.92 7.99 -1.46
C LYS A 112 0.55 7.69 -1.17
N PRO A 113 1.17 8.28 -0.14
CA PRO A 113 2.50 7.91 0.32
C PRO A 113 2.57 6.43 0.67
N SER A 114 3.57 5.73 0.11
CA SER A 114 3.64 4.28 0.21
C SER A 114 5.06 3.77 0.43
N ILE A 115 5.14 2.65 1.18
CA ILE A 115 6.35 1.84 1.32
C ILE A 115 6.12 0.57 0.49
N LEU A 116 6.96 0.37 -0.51
CA LEU A 116 6.84 -0.70 -1.49
C LEU A 116 7.82 -1.82 -1.16
N ILE A 117 7.29 -3.03 -0.99
CA ILE A 117 8.07 -4.24 -0.72
C ILE A 117 7.92 -5.17 -1.92
N PRO A 118 8.75 -5.02 -2.98
CA PRO A 118 8.61 -5.83 -4.17
C PRO A 118 8.84 -7.32 -3.88
N SER A 119 8.02 -8.19 -4.47
CA SER A 119 8.22 -9.63 -4.40
C SER A 119 9.36 -10.05 -5.34
N PRO A 120 10.37 -10.80 -4.87
CA PRO A 120 11.42 -11.34 -5.72
C PRO A 120 11.00 -12.57 -6.52
N TYR A 121 9.78 -13.11 -6.26
CA TYR A 121 9.29 -14.37 -6.84
C TYR A 121 8.39 -14.16 -8.06
N VAL A 122 8.40 -12.98 -8.65
CA VAL A 122 7.58 -12.66 -9.83
C VAL A 122 8.40 -12.68 -11.12
N ALA A 123 7.75 -13.03 -12.24
CA ALA A 123 8.40 -13.08 -13.54
C ALA A 123 9.08 -11.75 -13.90
N ASN A 124 10.27 -11.83 -14.48
CA ASN A 124 11.05 -10.66 -14.94
C ASN A 124 11.28 -9.59 -13.87
N ASN A 125 11.16 -9.93 -12.60
CA ASN A 125 11.35 -9.01 -11.48
C ASN A 125 10.54 -7.70 -11.61
N HIS A 126 9.36 -7.76 -12.26
CA HIS A 126 8.59 -6.57 -12.61
C HIS A 126 8.19 -5.72 -11.39
N GLN A 127 7.95 -6.33 -10.21
CA GLN A 127 7.64 -5.56 -9.01
C GLN A 127 8.82 -4.72 -8.52
N TYR A 128 10.05 -5.21 -8.67
CA TYR A 128 11.25 -4.43 -8.36
C TYR A 128 11.31 -3.17 -9.22
N TYR A 129 11.15 -3.30 -10.54
CA TYR A 129 11.20 -2.15 -11.44
C TYR A 129 10.06 -1.16 -11.21
N ASN A 130 8.87 -1.65 -10.89
CA ASN A 130 7.74 -0.81 -10.50
C ASN A 130 8.07 0.00 -9.23
N ALA A 131 8.54 -0.65 -8.17
CA ALA A 131 8.91 0.01 -6.92
C ALA A 131 10.06 1.00 -7.13
N LYS A 132 11.09 0.59 -7.91
CA LYS A 132 12.24 1.42 -8.23
C LYS A 132 11.84 2.68 -8.98
N SER A 133 10.92 2.59 -9.94
CA SER A 133 10.42 3.76 -10.68
C SER A 133 9.82 4.83 -9.75
N LEU A 134 9.05 4.42 -8.74
CA LEU A 134 8.51 5.37 -7.75
C LEU A 134 9.60 5.90 -6.82
N SER A 135 10.49 5.04 -6.38
CA SER A 135 11.59 5.42 -5.47
C SER A 135 12.55 6.41 -6.13
N ASP A 136 12.97 6.17 -7.37
CA ASP A 136 13.85 7.06 -8.14
C ASP A 136 13.22 8.45 -8.40
N ALA A 137 11.89 8.51 -8.45
CA ALA A 137 11.13 9.75 -8.60
C ALA A 137 10.80 10.46 -7.27
N ASN A 138 11.32 9.99 -6.13
CA ASN A 138 10.90 10.42 -4.79
C ASN A 138 9.36 10.37 -4.61
N ALA A 139 8.72 9.37 -5.20
CA ALA A 139 7.27 9.15 -5.19
C ALA A 139 6.84 7.97 -4.29
N GLY A 140 7.78 7.36 -3.61
CA GLY A 140 7.56 6.25 -2.68
C GLY A 140 8.87 5.76 -2.07
N ILE A 141 8.77 4.98 -1.01
CA ILE A 141 9.92 4.34 -0.36
C ILE A 141 9.95 2.87 -0.78
N MET A 142 11.11 2.36 -1.18
CA MET A 142 11.30 0.95 -1.53
C MET A 142 12.13 0.25 -0.45
N ILE A 143 11.66 -0.91 0.01
CA ILE A 143 12.41 -1.84 0.86
C ILE A 143 12.41 -3.20 0.15
N GLU A 144 13.57 -3.69 -0.27
CA GLU A 144 13.64 -5.05 -0.81
C GLU A 144 13.32 -6.10 0.27
N GLU A 145 12.69 -7.20 -0.11
CA GLU A 145 12.24 -8.23 0.86
C GLU A 145 13.39 -8.80 1.68
N LYS A 146 14.61 -8.88 1.11
CA LYS A 146 15.83 -9.33 1.82
C LYS A 146 16.24 -8.38 2.96
N ASP A 147 16.01 -7.06 2.76
CA ASP A 147 16.40 -6.00 3.69
C ASP A 147 15.27 -5.62 4.67
N LEU A 148 14.11 -6.27 4.52
CA LEU A 148 12.96 -6.02 5.36
C LEU A 148 13.18 -6.59 6.77
N THR A 149 13.30 -5.71 7.73
CA THR A 149 13.32 -6.00 9.17
C THR A 149 12.24 -5.18 9.88
N LYS A 150 11.86 -5.58 11.10
CA LYS A 150 10.91 -4.83 11.93
C LYS A 150 11.38 -3.40 12.17
N ASP A 151 12.69 -3.22 12.44
CA ASP A 151 13.26 -1.92 12.77
C ASP A 151 13.30 -1.00 11.55
N LYS A 152 13.69 -1.53 10.37
CA LYS A 152 13.69 -0.78 9.11
C LYS A 152 12.28 -0.33 8.72
N LEU A 153 11.29 -1.22 8.82
CA LEU A 153 9.91 -0.87 8.51
C LEU A 153 9.37 0.19 9.48
N LYS A 154 9.65 0.05 10.79
CA LYS A 154 9.26 1.03 11.80
C LYS A 154 9.90 2.39 11.58
N GLU A 155 11.20 2.42 11.24
CA GLU A 155 11.93 3.65 10.90
C GLU A 155 11.27 4.40 9.74
N GLU A 156 10.99 3.72 8.62
CA GLU A 156 10.43 4.38 7.43
C GLU A 156 8.97 4.82 7.65
N ILE A 157 8.18 4.06 8.40
CA ILE A 157 6.82 4.47 8.79
C ILE A 157 6.88 5.73 9.67
N ASN A 158 7.70 5.72 10.72
CA ASN A 158 7.83 6.87 11.61
C ASN A 158 8.34 8.11 10.88
N LYS A 159 9.30 7.95 9.98
CA LYS A 159 9.83 9.03 9.15
C LYS A 159 8.72 9.69 8.31
N LEU A 160 7.83 8.89 7.69
CA LEU A 160 6.70 9.43 6.93
C LEU A 160 5.64 10.07 7.84
N LEU A 161 5.35 9.51 9.00
CA LEU A 161 4.33 10.03 9.91
C LEU A 161 4.75 11.32 10.63
N THR A 162 6.05 11.53 10.87
CA THR A 162 6.57 12.65 11.63
C THR A 162 7.16 13.77 10.77
N ASN A 163 7.55 13.49 9.51
CA ASN A 163 8.10 14.48 8.59
C ASN A 163 7.05 14.90 7.56
N GLU A 164 6.27 15.93 7.91
CA GLU A 164 5.19 16.46 7.06
C GLU A 164 5.68 16.93 5.69
N LYS A 165 6.90 17.50 5.60
CA LYS A 165 7.50 17.94 4.34
C LYS A 165 7.75 16.75 3.41
N LEU A 166 8.38 15.68 3.93
CA LEU A 166 8.62 14.46 3.17
C LEU A 166 7.32 13.80 2.74
N TYR A 167 6.33 13.74 3.64
CA TYR A 167 5.01 13.18 3.35
C TYR A 167 4.35 13.92 2.17
N LYS A 168 4.31 15.24 2.21
CA LYS A 168 3.73 16.09 1.15
C LYS A 168 4.51 15.97 -0.17
N GLU A 169 5.83 15.90 -0.10
CA GLU A 169 6.69 15.72 -1.28
C GLU A 169 6.37 14.40 -1.99
N ILE A 170 6.38 13.28 -1.26
CA ILE A 170 6.06 11.97 -1.83
C ILE A 170 4.63 11.94 -2.39
N SER A 171 3.65 12.44 -1.64
CA SER A 171 2.25 12.51 -2.08
C SER A 171 2.10 13.32 -3.37
N THR A 172 2.77 14.45 -3.48
CA THR A 172 2.76 15.30 -4.67
C THR A 172 3.43 14.61 -5.86
N ASN A 173 4.60 14.02 -5.65
CA ASN A 173 5.36 13.38 -6.71
C ASN A 173 4.64 12.14 -7.24
N VAL A 174 4.09 11.30 -6.38
CA VAL A 174 3.35 10.12 -6.81
C VAL A 174 2.07 10.49 -7.55
N LYS A 175 1.36 11.55 -7.14
CA LYS A 175 0.16 12.04 -7.85
C LYS A 175 0.49 12.55 -9.26
N LYS A 176 1.63 13.23 -9.45
CA LYS A 176 2.09 13.68 -10.78
C LYS A 176 2.35 12.55 -11.76
N MET A 177 2.60 11.33 -11.29
CA MET A 177 2.80 10.16 -12.13
C MET A 177 1.48 9.51 -12.57
N SER A 178 0.33 9.99 -12.08
CA SER A 178 -0.98 9.44 -12.41
C SER A 178 -1.36 9.74 -13.86
N ILE A 179 -2.03 8.76 -14.49
CA ILE A 179 -2.71 8.91 -15.78
C ILE A 179 -4.21 8.80 -15.51
N ASP A 180 -4.86 9.93 -15.36
CA ASP A 180 -6.26 10.01 -14.89
C ASP A 180 -7.30 9.76 -16.01
N ASN A 181 -6.88 9.58 -17.28
CA ASN A 181 -7.71 9.32 -18.44
C ASN A 181 -7.29 8.07 -19.24
N SER A 182 -6.75 7.07 -18.55
CA SER A 182 -6.18 5.87 -19.20
C SER A 182 -7.20 5.09 -20.01
N SER A 183 -8.46 5.02 -19.58
CA SER A 183 -9.54 4.36 -20.33
C SER A 183 -9.82 5.05 -21.65
N THR A 184 -9.87 6.37 -21.67
CA THR A 184 -10.06 7.19 -22.89
C THR A 184 -8.88 7.00 -23.85
N LEU A 185 -7.65 7.07 -23.33
CA LEU A 185 -6.45 6.86 -24.16
C LEU A 185 -6.40 5.47 -24.82
N ILE A 186 -6.77 4.43 -24.09
CA ILE A 186 -6.87 3.07 -24.62
C ILE A 186 -7.95 3.01 -25.72
N TYR A 187 -9.13 3.57 -25.46
CA TYR A 187 -10.23 3.59 -26.41
C TYR A 187 -9.86 4.32 -27.73
N GLU A 188 -9.23 5.50 -27.62
CA GLU A 188 -8.76 6.24 -28.78
C GLU A 188 -7.73 5.44 -29.58
N LYS A 189 -6.80 4.78 -28.90
CA LYS A 189 -5.80 3.95 -29.55
C LYS A 189 -6.40 2.74 -30.29
N ILE A 190 -7.39 2.09 -29.70
CA ILE A 190 -8.14 1.02 -30.36
C ILE A 190 -8.85 1.54 -31.63
N LYS A 191 -9.47 2.74 -31.54
CA LYS A 191 -10.14 3.35 -32.71
C LYS A 191 -9.19 3.67 -33.87
N GLU A 192 -7.97 4.11 -33.56
CA GLU A 192 -6.93 4.33 -34.58
C GLU A 192 -6.60 3.01 -35.29
N LEU A 193 -6.38 1.92 -34.54
CA LEU A 193 -6.03 0.60 -35.13
C LEU A 193 -7.15 -0.05 -35.93
N ILE A 194 -8.42 0.28 -35.69
CA ILE A 194 -9.56 -0.28 -36.46
C ILE A 194 -9.80 0.51 -37.76
N LYS A 195 -9.29 1.73 -37.86
CA LYS A 195 -9.42 2.56 -39.07
C LYS A 195 -8.35 2.29 -40.16
N GLU A 196 -7.31 1.54 -39.79
CA GLU A 196 -6.31 0.99 -40.69
C GLU A 196 -6.77 -0.38 -41.26
#